data_035f46ae25b698df3cf8c715841b9c49
#
_entry.id   035f46ae25b698df3cf8c715841b9c49
#
_cell.length_a   1.000
_cell.length_b   1.000
_cell.length_c   1.000
_cell.angle_alpha   90.00
_cell.angle_beta   90.00
_cell.angle_gamma   90.00
#
_symmetry.space_group_name_H-M   'P 1'
#
loop_
_entity.id
_entity.type
_entity.pdbx_description
1 polymer ?
#
loop_
_entity_poly.entity_id
_entity_poly.type
_entity_poly.pdbx_seq_one_letter_code
_entity_poly.pdbx_strand_id
1 'polypeptide(L)'
;VAVDTKELQNTTKNLSDALTKAPGMKLRESGGVGSDMQLMLDGFSGKHVKIFIDGVPQEGVGSSFGLNNIPVNFADRIEVYKGVVPVGFGTDAIGGVINIVTNKKRQRWFLDASYSYGSFNTHKSYVNFGQTFGNGLTYEINAFQNYSDNDYHVYAPVEDFETGRIDKDKRVRVKRFNDTYHNEAVIGKIGIVDKKWADRLMFGFTYSHMYKEIQTGVRQEIVYGQKHRKGHSLMPSLEYSKQNLFTKGLDVVLT
;
A
#
# COMPACT_ATOMS: atom_id res chain seq x y z
N VAL A 1 -17.12 -6.41 4.74
CA VAL A 1 -16.32 -7.12 5.75
C VAL A 1 -15.23 -6.19 6.25
N ALA A 2 -15.07 -6.06 7.56
CA ALA A 2 -13.95 -5.33 8.15
C ALA A 2 -12.90 -6.33 8.65
N VAL A 3 -11.64 -6.12 8.29
CA VAL A 3 -10.51 -6.89 8.79
C VAL A 3 -9.75 -6.00 9.77
N ASP A 4 -9.71 -6.40 11.03
CA ASP A 4 -8.92 -5.72 12.06
C ASP A 4 -7.44 -6.02 11.85
N THR A 5 -6.61 -5.00 11.88
CA THR A 5 -5.16 -5.14 11.71
C THR A 5 -4.41 -5.25 13.04
N LYS A 6 -5.09 -5.03 14.17
CA LYS A 6 -4.46 -4.96 15.51
C LYS A 6 -3.64 -6.18 15.89
N GLU A 7 -4.12 -7.38 15.54
CA GLU A 7 -3.38 -8.62 15.81
C GLU A 7 -2.07 -8.74 15.04
N LEU A 8 -1.96 -8.05 13.91
CA LEU A 8 -0.77 -8.06 13.06
C LEU A 8 0.12 -6.83 13.27
N GLN A 9 -0.36 -5.83 14.01
CA GLN A 9 0.44 -4.66 14.36
C GLN A 9 1.69 -5.06 15.15
N ASN A 10 2.76 -4.29 14.99
CA ASN A 10 4.08 -4.56 15.56
C ASN A 10 4.75 -5.85 15.04
N THR A 11 4.31 -6.32 13.88
CA THR A 11 4.97 -7.40 13.15
C THR A 11 5.60 -6.87 11.86
N THR A 12 6.39 -7.70 11.17
CA THR A 12 6.96 -7.35 9.86
C THR A 12 5.98 -7.54 8.69
N LYS A 13 4.69 -7.78 9.00
CA LYS A 13 3.62 -8.03 8.04
C LYS A 13 3.21 -6.77 7.27
N ASN A 14 2.68 -6.98 6.08
CA ASN A 14 2.13 -5.93 5.21
C ASN A 14 0.59 -6.00 5.20
N LEU A 15 -0.05 -5.02 4.59
CA LEU A 15 -1.51 -5.02 4.43
C LEU A 15 -2.02 -6.21 3.61
N SER A 16 -1.23 -6.69 2.66
CA SER A 16 -1.53 -7.93 1.91
C SER A 16 -1.73 -9.13 2.84
N ASP A 17 -0.89 -9.28 3.86
CA ASP A 17 -1.03 -10.37 4.83
C ASP A 17 -2.34 -10.28 5.63
N ALA A 18 -2.75 -9.06 6.00
CA ALA A 18 -4.01 -8.84 6.67
C ALA A 18 -5.22 -9.16 5.76
N LEU A 19 -5.14 -8.80 4.49
CA LEU A 19 -6.18 -9.05 3.51
C LEU A 19 -6.44 -10.54 3.26
N THR A 20 -5.44 -11.41 3.42
CA THR A 20 -5.66 -12.86 3.28
C THR A 20 -6.67 -13.41 4.28
N LYS A 21 -6.93 -12.69 5.39
CA LYS A 21 -7.96 -13.04 6.37
C LYS A 21 -9.39 -12.74 5.88
N ALA A 22 -9.55 -11.91 4.84
CA ALA A 22 -10.86 -11.58 4.30
C ALA A 22 -11.40 -12.75 3.45
N PRO A 23 -12.65 -13.23 3.69
CA PRO A 23 -13.25 -14.29 2.88
C PRO A 23 -13.31 -13.91 1.40
N GLY A 24 -12.96 -14.85 0.49
CA GLY A 24 -12.96 -14.63 -0.96
C GLY A 24 -11.75 -13.85 -1.49
N MET A 25 -10.85 -13.42 -0.61
CA MET A 25 -9.59 -12.77 -1.00
C MET A 25 -8.53 -13.81 -1.34
N LYS A 26 -7.89 -13.66 -2.49
CA LYS A 26 -6.72 -14.43 -2.89
C LYS A 26 -5.62 -13.48 -3.34
N LEU A 27 -4.43 -13.70 -2.83
CA LEU A 27 -3.23 -12.94 -3.16
C LEU A 27 -2.16 -13.89 -3.70
N ARG A 28 -1.51 -13.45 -4.76
CA ARG A 28 -0.37 -14.15 -5.35
C ARG A 28 0.75 -13.15 -5.59
N GLU A 29 1.87 -13.40 -4.98
CA GLU A 29 3.11 -12.64 -5.18
C GLU A 29 4.09 -13.46 -6.03
N SER A 30 4.83 -12.79 -6.91
CA SER A 30 5.71 -13.45 -7.88
C SER A 30 7.18 -13.49 -7.46
N GLY A 31 7.54 -12.95 -6.30
CA GLY A 31 8.94 -12.88 -5.87
C GLY A 31 9.16 -12.23 -4.51
N GLY A 32 10.29 -11.57 -4.34
CA GLY A 32 10.67 -10.87 -3.12
C GLY A 32 9.96 -9.53 -2.91
N VAL A 33 10.50 -8.71 -2.04
CA VAL A 33 9.95 -7.38 -1.71
C VAL A 33 9.81 -6.54 -2.99
N GLY A 34 8.65 -5.91 -3.19
CA GLY A 34 8.35 -5.12 -4.38
C GLY A 34 8.06 -5.94 -5.64
N SER A 35 7.82 -7.25 -5.51
CA SER A 35 7.36 -8.07 -6.63
C SER A 35 5.93 -7.76 -7.01
N ASP A 36 5.56 -8.11 -8.26
CA ASP A 36 4.19 -7.95 -8.73
C ASP A 36 3.26 -8.82 -7.91
N MET A 37 2.20 -8.20 -7.39
CA MET A 37 1.14 -8.84 -6.64
C MET A 37 -0.13 -8.88 -7.48
N GLN A 38 -0.73 -10.06 -7.57
CA GLN A 38 -2.07 -10.24 -8.13
C GLN A 38 -3.06 -10.39 -6.98
N LEU A 39 -4.02 -9.47 -6.93
CA LEU A 39 -5.11 -9.50 -5.98
C LEU A 39 -6.38 -9.95 -6.70
N MET A 40 -7.08 -10.90 -6.10
CA MET A 40 -8.37 -11.38 -6.57
C MET A 40 -9.38 -11.32 -5.41
N LEU A 41 -10.53 -10.73 -5.68
CA LEU A 41 -11.67 -10.67 -4.77
C LEU A 41 -12.86 -11.36 -5.43
N ASP A 42 -13.30 -12.49 -4.88
CA ASP A 42 -14.38 -13.32 -5.42
C ASP A 42 -14.26 -13.61 -6.94
N GLY A 43 -13.03 -13.80 -7.44
CA GLY A 43 -12.72 -14.06 -8.85
C GLY A 43 -12.44 -12.82 -9.69
N PHE A 44 -12.75 -11.62 -9.21
CA PHE A 44 -12.41 -10.37 -9.89
C PHE A 44 -10.97 -9.94 -9.58
N SER A 45 -10.28 -9.37 -10.56
CA SER A 45 -8.89 -8.94 -10.43
C SER A 45 -8.60 -7.66 -11.20
N GLY A 46 -7.43 -7.09 -10.95
CA GLY A 46 -6.93 -5.90 -11.65
C GLY A 46 -7.81 -4.68 -11.39
N LYS A 47 -8.15 -3.95 -12.45
CA LYS A 47 -8.92 -2.69 -12.38
C LYS A 47 -10.36 -2.81 -11.85
N HIS A 48 -10.87 -4.03 -11.74
CA HIS A 48 -12.22 -4.27 -11.22
C HIS A 48 -12.30 -4.20 -9.69
N VAL A 49 -11.15 -4.27 -9.00
CA VAL A 49 -11.07 -4.09 -7.55
C VAL A 49 -10.36 -2.77 -7.29
N LYS A 50 -11.07 -1.82 -6.69
CA LYS A 50 -10.56 -0.49 -6.41
C LYS A 50 -9.98 -0.40 -5.00
N ILE A 51 -8.88 0.34 -4.87
CA ILE A 51 -8.21 0.57 -3.59
C ILE A 51 -8.38 2.03 -3.19
N PHE A 52 -8.76 2.23 -1.95
CA PHE A 52 -8.91 3.55 -1.33
C PHE A 52 -8.09 3.64 -0.04
N ILE A 53 -7.66 4.83 0.28
CA ILE A 53 -7.11 5.17 1.59
C ILE A 53 -7.97 6.28 2.17
N ASP A 54 -8.64 6.02 3.29
CA ASP A 54 -9.57 6.95 3.95
C ASP A 54 -10.66 7.49 3.00
N GLY A 55 -11.12 6.68 2.04
CA GLY A 55 -12.10 7.09 1.04
C GLY A 55 -11.52 7.80 -0.18
N VAL A 56 -10.22 8.07 -0.23
CA VAL A 56 -9.53 8.67 -1.38
C VAL A 56 -9.05 7.56 -2.34
N PRO A 57 -9.46 7.57 -3.61
CA PRO A 57 -9.06 6.55 -4.57
C PRO A 57 -7.54 6.59 -4.83
N GLN A 58 -6.92 5.42 -4.91
CA GLN A 58 -5.48 5.27 -5.17
C GLN A 58 -5.20 4.93 -6.63
N GLU A 59 -6.01 5.42 -7.55
CA GLU A 59 -5.81 5.25 -8.98
C GLU A 59 -4.66 6.11 -9.49
N GLY A 60 -3.81 5.54 -10.34
CA GLY A 60 -2.68 6.27 -10.92
C GLY A 60 -1.42 6.32 -10.06
N VAL A 61 -1.46 5.84 -8.82
CA VAL A 61 -0.28 5.82 -7.93
C VAL A 61 0.70 4.69 -8.31
N GLY A 62 0.30 3.84 -9.26
CA GLY A 62 1.13 2.75 -9.77
C GLY A 62 1.46 1.71 -8.71
N SER A 63 2.53 0.97 -8.93
CA SER A 63 2.99 -0.09 -8.03
C SER A 63 3.64 0.42 -6.73
N SER A 64 3.79 1.73 -6.55
CA SER A 64 4.34 2.31 -5.31
C SER A 64 3.42 2.14 -4.10
N PHE A 65 2.10 2.03 -4.32
CA PHE A 65 1.11 1.71 -3.30
C PHE A 65 0.59 0.26 -3.41
N GLY A 66 1.42 -0.66 -3.86
CA GLY A 66 1.06 -2.08 -3.77
C GLY A 66 0.82 -2.49 -2.32
N LEU A 67 -0.30 -3.16 -2.05
CA LEU A 67 -0.69 -3.58 -0.69
C LEU A 67 0.36 -4.46 0.00
N ASN A 68 1.18 -5.14 -0.76
CA ASN A 68 2.31 -5.94 -0.28
C ASN A 68 3.54 -5.09 0.14
N ASN A 69 3.49 -3.78 -0.10
CA ASN A 69 4.58 -2.86 0.26
C ASN A 69 4.18 -1.88 1.38
N ILE A 70 2.91 -1.88 1.77
CA ILE A 70 2.41 -1.02 2.85
C ILE A 70 2.47 -1.80 4.16
N PRO A 71 3.20 -1.31 5.17
CA PRO A 71 3.24 -1.95 6.49
C PRO A 71 1.84 -2.08 7.10
N VAL A 72 1.57 -3.16 7.81
CA VAL A 72 0.26 -3.39 8.43
C VAL A 72 -0.10 -2.30 9.46
N ASN A 73 0.90 -1.70 10.10
CA ASN A 73 0.72 -0.60 11.07
C ASN A 73 0.16 0.68 10.45
N PHE A 74 0.20 0.80 9.11
CA PHE A 74 -0.38 1.92 8.38
C PHE A 74 -1.91 2.02 8.55
N ALA A 75 -2.59 0.89 8.72
CA ALA A 75 -4.04 0.82 8.83
C ALA A 75 -4.49 0.43 10.23
N ASP A 76 -5.55 1.06 10.71
CA ASP A 76 -6.31 0.61 11.87
C ASP A 76 -7.17 -0.61 11.50
N ARG A 77 -7.79 -0.57 10.32
CA ARG A 77 -8.58 -1.65 9.75
C ARG A 77 -8.61 -1.57 8.22
N ILE A 78 -8.98 -2.67 7.61
CA ILE A 78 -9.23 -2.74 6.17
C ILE A 78 -10.70 -3.09 5.97
N GLU A 79 -11.40 -2.27 5.22
CA GLU A 79 -12.80 -2.50 4.87
C GLU A 79 -12.89 -3.08 3.46
N VAL A 80 -13.49 -4.25 3.33
CA VAL A 80 -13.68 -4.93 2.04
C VAL A 80 -15.17 -4.93 1.72
N TYR A 81 -15.55 -4.23 0.67
CA TYR A 81 -16.91 -4.15 0.15
C TYR A 81 -17.05 -5.03 -1.08
N LYS A 82 -18.00 -5.95 -1.05
CA LYS A 82 -18.29 -6.92 -2.09
C LYS A 82 -19.71 -6.74 -2.62
N GLY A 83 -19.86 -6.77 -3.93
CA GLY A 83 -21.18 -6.62 -4.56
C GLY A 83 -21.72 -5.22 -4.44
N VAL A 84 -22.38 -4.87 -3.34
CA VAL A 84 -22.90 -3.53 -3.11
C VAL A 84 -21.83 -2.65 -2.48
N VAL A 85 -21.40 -1.63 -3.20
CA VAL A 85 -20.40 -0.65 -2.77
C VAL A 85 -21.11 0.62 -2.30
N PRO A 86 -20.75 1.21 -1.15
CA PRO A 86 -21.32 2.48 -0.73
C PRO A 86 -21.12 3.60 -1.76
N VAL A 87 -22.09 4.50 -1.87
CA VAL A 87 -22.14 5.55 -2.90
C VAL A 87 -20.86 6.41 -2.94
N GLY A 88 -20.19 6.60 -1.79
CA GLY A 88 -18.96 7.39 -1.70
C GLY A 88 -17.74 6.82 -2.43
N PHE A 89 -17.78 5.57 -2.89
CA PHE A 89 -16.65 4.92 -3.57
C PHE A 89 -16.79 4.86 -5.10
N GLY A 90 -17.81 5.49 -5.67
CA GLY A 90 -18.06 5.50 -7.12
C GLY A 90 -18.70 4.22 -7.65
N THR A 91 -18.97 4.19 -8.96
CA THR A 91 -19.76 3.14 -9.62
C THR A 91 -18.91 2.09 -10.36
N ASP A 92 -17.62 2.31 -10.52
CA ASP A 92 -16.75 1.52 -11.42
C ASP A 92 -16.12 0.27 -10.76
N ALA A 93 -16.40 0.04 -9.48
CA ALA A 93 -15.83 -1.05 -8.70
C ALA A 93 -16.67 -2.33 -8.80
N ILE A 94 -16.78 -2.91 -9.98
CA ILE A 94 -17.61 -4.11 -10.26
C ILE A 94 -17.18 -5.30 -9.38
N GLY A 95 -15.89 -5.48 -9.17
CA GLY A 95 -15.34 -6.57 -8.35
C GLY A 95 -15.32 -6.29 -6.87
N GLY A 96 -15.50 -5.02 -6.46
CA GLY A 96 -15.49 -4.59 -5.07
C GLY A 96 -14.46 -3.50 -4.74
N VAL A 97 -14.49 -3.05 -3.49
CA VAL A 97 -13.63 -1.99 -2.97
C VAL A 97 -12.88 -2.47 -1.74
N ILE A 98 -11.61 -2.10 -1.68
CA ILE A 98 -10.76 -2.24 -0.51
C ILE A 98 -10.45 -0.84 -0.01
N ASN A 99 -10.98 -0.46 1.15
CA ASN A 99 -10.70 0.80 1.79
C ASN A 99 -9.77 0.60 2.99
N ILE A 100 -8.60 1.19 2.92
CA ILE A 100 -7.61 1.19 3.99
C ILE A 100 -7.94 2.36 4.90
N VAL A 101 -8.38 2.09 6.11
CA VAL A 101 -8.68 3.13 7.10
C VAL A 101 -7.46 3.35 7.97
N THR A 102 -6.87 4.54 7.87
CA THR A 102 -5.72 4.91 8.69
C THR A 102 -6.14 5.18 10.13
N ASN A 103 -5.17 5.11 11.06
CA ASN A 103 -5.46 5.32 12.46
C ASN A 103 -5.78 6.80 12.72
N LYS A 104 -7.05 7.10 12.99
CA LYS A 104 -7.55 8.44 13.32
C LYS A 104 -7.77 8.58 14.83
N LYS A 105 -6.76 8.28 15.64
CA LYS A 105 -6.86 8.48 17.10
C LYS A 105 -7.03 9.96 17.39
N ARG A 106 -8.18 10.37 17.94
CA ARG A 106 -8.42 11.70 18.48
C ARG A 106 -7.73 11.85 19.84
N GLN A 107 -6.43 11.90 19.82
CA GLN A 107 -5.61 12.17 21.01
C GLN A 107 -4.93 13.52 20.85
N ARG A 108 -4.54 14.13 21.97
CA ARG A 108 -3.81 15.40 21.95
C ARG A 108 -2.54 15.29 21.08
N TRP A 109 -1.87 14.15 21.15
CA TRP A 109 -0.82 13.75 20.23
C TRP A 109 -0.66 12.22 20.28
N PHE A 110 -0.15 11.64 19.22
CA PHE A 110 0.26 10.23 19.18
C PHE A 110 1.47 10.07 18.26
N LEU A 111 2.29 9.09 18.57
CA LEU A 111 3.42 8.67 17.74
C LEU A 111 3.49 7.15 17.76
N ASP A 112 3.38 6.54 16.56
CA ASP A 112 3.66 5.14 16.34
C ASP A 112 4.83 5.05 15.37
N ALA A 113 5.90 4.36 15.74
CA ALA A 113 7.06 4.18 14.88
C ALA A 113 7.53 2.74 14.93
N SER A 114 7.96 2.21 13.80
CA SER A 114 8.56 0.89 13.72
C SER A 114 9.69 0.86 12.72
N TYR A 115 10.68 0.03 13.01
CA TYR A 115 11.77 -0.31 12.10
C TYR A 115 12.01 -1.81 12.17
N SER A 116 12.21 -2.43 11.02
CA SER A 116 12.60 -3.82 10.93
C SER A 116 13.73 -4.02 9.94
N TYR A 117 14.61 -4.96 10.27
CA TYR A 117 15.71 -5.40 9.41
C TYR A 117 15.60 -6.89 9.20
N GLY A 118 15.82 -7.36 7.97
CA GLY A 118 15.68 -8.76 7.60
C GLY A 118 16.69 -9.22 6.57
N SER A 119 16.55 -10.47 6.12
CA SER A 119 17.39 -11.08 5.10
C SER A 119 17.41 -10.24 3.81
N PHE A 120 18.48 -10.36 3.04
CA PHE A 120 18.67 -9.66 1.76
C PHE A 120 18.71 -8.15 1.90
N ASN A 121 19.33 -7.68 3.01
CA ASN A 121 19.43 -6.27 3.35
C ASN A 121 18.05 -5.57 3.32
N THR A 122 17.03 -6.25 3.85
CA THR A 122 15.66 -5.71 3.84
C THR A 122 15.46 -4.78 5.02
N HIS A 123 15.11 -3.53 4.72
CA HIS A 123 14.77 -2.50 5.69
C HIS A 123 13.32 -2.08 5.50
N LYS A 124 12.57 -2.00 6.59
CA LYS A 124 11.22 -1.43 6.59
C LYS A 124 11.12 -0.43 7.74
N SER A 125 10.72 0.77 7.46
CA SER A 125 10.44 1.80 8.45
C SER A 125 9.06 2.38 8.28
N TYR A 126 8.45 2.75 9.39
CA TYR A 126 7.12 3.31 9.45
C TYR A 126 7.05 4.34 10.58
N VAL A 127 6.39 5.46 10.30
CA VAL A 127 6.09 6.50 11.29
C VAL A 127 4.68 6.98 11.06
N ASN A 128 3.90 7.03 12.13
CA ASN A 128 2.59 7.66 12.17
C ASN A 128 2.56 8.64 13.34
N PHE A 129 2.39 9.90 13.03
CA PHE A 129 2.38 10.99 14.00
C PHE A 129 1.17 11.88 13.77
N GLY A 130 0.53 12.30 14.85
CA GLY A 130 -0.53 13.27 14.77
C GLY A 130 -0.66 14.08 16.04
N GLN A 131 -1.12 15.32 15.90
CA GLN A 131 -1.38 16.21 17.00
C GLN A 131 -2.61 17.07 16.72
N THR A 132 -3.47 17.18 17.73
CA THR A 132 -4.62 18.09 17.74
C THR A 132 -4.45 19.07 18.89
N PHE A 133 -4.48 20.35 18.56
CA PHE A 133 -4.42 21.45 19.54
C PHE A 133 -5.81 21.76 20.09
N GLY A 134 -5.87 22.43 21.26
CA GLY A 134 -7.11 22.81 21.89
C GLY A 134 -8.00 23.76 21.05
N ASN A 135 -7.39 24.48 20.10
CA ASN A 135 -8.13 25.31 19.14
C ASN A 135 -8.67 24.51 17.93
N GLY A 136 -8.51 23.18 17.89
CA GLY A 136 -8.95 22.30 16.82
C GLY A 136 -8.02 22.20 15.64
N LEU A 137 -6.90 22.94 15.59
CA LEU A 137 -5.87 22.74 14.58
C LEU A 137 -5.28 21.34 14.72
N THR A 138 -5.24 20.60 13.63
CA THR A 138 -4.78 19.21 13.61
C THR A 138 -3.81 19.02 12.44
N TYR A 139 -2.74 18.27 12.68
CA TYR A 139 -1.90 17.74 11.61
C TYR A 139 -1.59 16.27 11.85
N GLU A 140 -1.49 15.54 10.78
CA GLU A 140 -1.25 14.10 10.74
C GLU A 140 -0.18 13.82 9.69
N ILE A 141 0.78 12.97 10.02
CA ILE A 141 1.82 12.51 9.10
C ILE A 141 1.89 11.00 9.22
N ASN A 142 1.80 10.33 8.09
CA ASN A 142 1.94 8.90 7.96
C ASN A 142 2.98 8.63 6.87
N ALA A 143 4.08 7.97 7.22
CA ALA A 143 5.17 7.72 6.30
C ALA A 143 5.68 6.30 6.45
N PHE A 144 6.09 5.69 5.34
CA PHE A 144 6.76 4.41 5.34
C PHE A 144 7.82 4.32 4.25
N GLN A 145 8.78 3.44 4.45
CA GLN A 145 9.84 3.12 3.50
C GLN A 145 10.12 1.63 3.55
N ASN A 146 10.35 1.03 2.38
CA ASN A 146 10.86 -0.32 2.24
C ASN A 146 12.06 -0.31 1.30
N TYR A 147 13.06 -1.11 1.66
CA TYR A 147 14.25 -1.37 0.85
C TYR A 147 14.59 -2.85 0.92
N SER A 148 15.04 -3.43 -0.16
CA SER A 148 15.62 -4.78 -0.19
C SER A 148 16.51 -4.96 -1.41
N ASP A 149 17.66 -5.63 -1.25
CA ASP A 149 18.50 -6.02 -2.37
C ASP A 149 17.90 -7.18 -3.16
N ASN A 150 16.99 -7.96 -2.53
CA ASN A 150 16.35 -9.15 -3.13
C ASN A 150 17.37 -10.14 -3.74
N ASP A 151 18.56 -10.25 -3.17
CA ASP A 151 19.67 -11.04 -3.68
C ASP A 151 19.63 -12.52 -3.25
N TYR A 152 18.42 -13.04 -3.08
CA TYR A 152 18.19 -14.44 -2.70
C TYR A 152 18.56 -15.41 -3.81
N HIS A 153 18.72 -16.69 -3.45
CA HIS A 153 19.03 -17.74 -4.40
C HIS A 153 17.78 -18.29 -5.07
N VAL A 154 17.91 -18.58 -6.35
CA VAL A 154 16.87 -19.25 -7.17
C VAL A 154 17.47 -20.39 -7.95
N TYR A 155 16.64 -21.33 -8.38
CA TYR A 155 17.03 -22.33 -9.37
C TYR A 155 16.57 -21.85 -10.75
N ALA A 156 17.53 -21.55 -11.63
CA ALA A 156 17.30 -21.03 -12.95
C ALA A 156 18.14 -21.76 -14.00
N PRO A 157 17.67 -21.86 -15.25
CA PRO A 157 18.51 -22.26 -16.35
C PRO A 157 19.56 -21.17 -16.60
N VAL A 158 20.81 -21.55 -16.79
CA VAL A 158 21.93 -20.63 -17.03
C VAL A 158 22.53 -20.94 -18.38
N GLU A 159 22.92 -19.88 -19.09
CA GLU A 159 23.62 -20.00 -20.35
C GLU A 159 24.98 -20.67 -20.12
N ASP A 160 25.25 -21.66 -20.94
CA ASP A 160 26.57 -22.30 -21.03
C ASP A 160 27.50 -21.40 -21.85
N PHE A 161 28.55 -20.89 -21.23
CA PHE A 161 29.46 -19.91 -21.83
C PHE A 161 30.30 -20.51 -22.98
N GLU A 162 30.45 -21.85 -23.05
CA GLU A 162 31.20 -22.49 -24.13
C GLU A 162 30.35 -22.68 -25.38
N THR A 163 29.09 -23.01 -25.18
CA THR A 163 28.17 -23.33 -26.28
C THR A 163 27.16 -22.21 -26.62
N GLY A 164 27.02 -21.21 -25.75
CA GLY A 164 26.03 -20.13 -25.85
C GLY A 164 24.59 -20.63 -25.78
N ARG A 165 24.34 -21.83 -25.26
CA ARG A 165 23.03 -22.45 -25.20
C ARG A 165 22.49 -22.47 -23.78
N ILE A 166 21.18 -22.31 -23.66
CA ILE A 166 20.45 -22.44 -22.39
C ILE A 166 19.75 -23.79 -22.40
N ASP A 167 20.20 -24.70 -21.54
CA ASP A 167 19.50 -25.95 -21.28
C ASP A 167 18.37 -25.71 -20.26
N LYS A 168 17.13 -25.74 -20.70
CA LYS A 168 15.95 -25.45 -19.87
C LYS A 168 15.68 -26.50 -18.81
N ASP A 169 16.17 -27.69 -19.00
CA ASP A 169 15.99 -28.82 -18.07
C ASP A 169 17.07 -28.81 -16.97
N LYS A 170 18.21 -28.18 -17.24
CA LYS A 170 19.30 -28.06 -16.30
C LYS A 170 19.19 -26.76 -15.50
N ARG A 171 18.68 -26.84 -14.27
CA ARG A 171 18.59 -25.71 -13.34
C ARG A 171 19.71 -25.76 -12.32
N VAL A 172 20.40 -24.64 -12.16
CA VAL A 172 21.43 -24.48 -11.14
C VAL A 172 21.04 -23.41 -10.13
N ARG A 173 21.55 -23.56 -8.91
CA ARG A 173 21.30 -22.57 -7.85
C ARG A 173 22.18 -21.35 -8.07
N VAL A 174 21.55 -20.22 -8.35
CA VAL A 174 22.23 -18.95 -8.61
C VAL A 174 21.69 -17.85 -7.70
N LYS A 175 22.54 -16.89 -7.34
CA LYS A 175 22.15 -15.72 -6.57
C LYS A 175 21.56 -14.68 -7.52
N ARG A 176 20.46 -14.07 -7.11
CA ARG A 176 19.87 -12.92 -7.84
C ARG A 176 20.77 -11.69 -7.69
N PHE A 177 20.74 -10.81 -8.67
CA PHE A 177 21.40 -9.52 -8.70
C PHE A 177 20.57 -8.55 -9.54
N ASN A 178 20.78 -7.25 -9.43
CA ASN A 178 19.96 -6.24 -10.11
C ASN A 178 18.45 -6.47 -9.91
N ASP A 179 18.05 -6.67 -8.64
CA ASP A 179 16.66 -6.91 -8.25
C ASP A 179 16.27 -6.01 -7.04
N THR A 180 17.08 -4.99 -6.80
CA THR A 180 16.87 -4.03 -5.72
C THR A 180 15.51 -3.37 -5.83
N TYR A 181 14.85 -3.25 -4.69
CA TYR A 181 13.61 -2.54 -4.53
C TYR A 181 13.72 -1.45 -3.48
N HIS A 182 13.21 -0.28 -3.79
CA HIS A 182 13.05 0.82 -2.86
C HIS A 182 11.73 1.53 -3.13
N ASN A 183 10.92 1.69 -2.09
CA ASN A 183 9.77 2.58 -2.14
C ASN A 183 9.63 3.37 -0.85
N GLU A 184 9.05 4.54 -0.99
CA GLU A 184 8.70 5.43 0.12
C GLU A 184 7.39 6.12 -0.17
N ALA A 185 6.63 6.39 0.87
CA ALA A 185 5.42 7.18 0.77
C ALA A 185 5.22 8.03 2.02
N VAL A 186 4.67 9.21 1.80
CA VAL A 186 4.31 10.15 2.85
C VAL A 186 2.91 10.66 2.59
N ILE A 187 2.03 10.51 3.57
CA ILE A 187 0.72 11.14 3.61
C ILE A 187 0.76 12.21 4.71
N GLY A 188 0.63 13.46 4.31
CA GLY A 188 0.52 14.59 5.23
C GLY A 188 -0.88 15.19 5.17
N LYS A 189 -1.45 15.51 6.32
CA LYS A 189 -2.74 16.20 6.43
C LYS A 189 -2.64 17.30 7.45
N ILE A 190 -3.22 18.46 7.15
CA ILE A 190 -3.34 19.60 8.05
C ILE A 190 -4.73 20.20 7.94
N GLY A 191 -5.33 20.58 9.03
CA GLY A 191 -6.65 21.17 8.99
C GLY A 191 -7.23 21.49 10.37
N ILE A 192 -8.54 21.55 10.41
CA ILE A 192 -9.29 21.96 11.60
C ILE A 192 -10.38 20.92 11.88
N VAL A 193 -10.53 20.58 13.16
CA VAL A 193 -11.57 19.67 13.64
C VAL A 193 -12.43 20.32 14.72
N ASP A 194 -13.61 19.72 14.96
CA ASP A 194 -14.53 20.07 16.05
C ASP A 194 -14.97 21.55 16.03
N LYS A 195 -15.29 22.08 14.83
CA LYS A 195 -15.85 23.42 14.66
C LYS A 195 -17.36 23.37 14.44
N LYS A 196 -18.06 24.46 14.78
CA LYS A 196 -19.51 24.55 14.55
C LYS A 196 -19.89 24.35 13.09
N TRP A 197 -19.03 24.75 12.15
CA TRP A 197 -19.24 24.69 10.72
C TRP A 197 -18.59 23.48 10.03
N ALA A 198 -17.66 22.79 10.70
CA ALA A 198 -17.01 21.58 10.19
C ALA A 198 -16.62 20.66 11.35
N ASP A 199 -17.03 19.40 11.29
CA ASP A 199 -16.54 18.40 12.22
C ASP A 199 -15.10 18.02 11.86
N ARG A 200 -14.80 18.04 10.54
CA ARG A 200 -13.46 17.85 10.02
C ARG A 200 -13.30 18.60 8.69
N LEU A 201 -12.25 19.39 8.58
CA LEU A 201 -11.77 19.98 7.33
C LEU A 201 -10.28 19.79 7.27
N MET A 202 -9.78 18.96 6.35
CA MET A 202 -8.36 18.63 6.21
C MET A 202 -7.92 18.81 4.77
N PHE A 203 -6.81 19.50 4.59
CA PHE A 203 -6.02 19.47 3.38
C PHE A 203 -4.95 18.39 3.51
N GLY A 204 -4.85 17.55 2.52
CA GLY A 204 -3.88 16.46 2.49
C GLY A 204 -3.05 16.45 1.23
N PHE A 205 -1.94 15.76 1.31
CA PHE A 205 -1.16 15.34 0.17
C PHE A 205 -0.64 13.92 0.39
N THR A 206 -0.58 13.17 -0.68
CA THR A 206 0.06 11.85 -0.72
C THR A 206 1.20 11.91 -1.71
N TYR A 207 2.43 11.76 -1.23
CA TYR A 207 3.62 11.58 -2.06
C TYR A 207 4.03 10.12 -2.04
N SER A 208 4.41 9.57 -3.17
CA SER A 208 5.03 8.26 -3.25
C SER A 208 6.12 8.22 -4.30
N HIS A 209 7.16 7.45 -4.02
CA HIS A 209 8.23 7.13 -4.95
C HIS A 209 8.52 5.63 -4.92
N MET A 210 8.87 5.07 -6.07
CA MET A 210 9.25 3.66 -6.19
C MET A 210 10.36 3.53 -7.23
N TYR A 211 11.32 2.67 -6.89
CA TYR A 211 12.36 2.18 -7.78
C TYR A 211 12.45 0.66 -7.67
N LYS A 212 12.47 -0.04 -8.79
CA LYS A 212 12.60 -1.49 -8.86
C LYS A 212 13.50 -1.88 -10.01
N GLU A 213 14.60 -2.53 -9.71
CA GLU A 213 15.42 -3.23 -10.71
C GLU A 213 14.74 -4.50 -11.17
N ILE A 214 14.96 -4.89 -12.42
CA ILE A 214 14.38 -6.07 -13.03
C ILE A 214 15.51 -6.89 -13.64
N GLN A 215 15.90 -7.94 -12.94
CA GLN A 215 16.97 -8.80 -13.39
C GLN A 215 16.56 -9.64 -14.60
N THR A 216 15.39 -10.28 -14.53
CA THR A 216 14.93 -11.27 -15.53
C THR A 216 13.44 -11.11 -15.78
N GLY A 217 12.97 -11.70 -16.88
CA GLY A 217 11.55 -11.96 -17.08
C GLY A 217 11.01 -13.05 -16.13
N VAL A 218 9.70 -13.32 -16.21
CA VAL A 218 9.01 -14.30 -15.36
C VAL A 218 9.63 -15.71 -15.48
N ARG A 219 10.11 -16.07 -16.66
CA ARG A 219 10.74 -17.39 -16.92
C ARG A 219 12.18 -17.48 -16.46
N GLN A 220 12.81 -16.37 -16.11
CA GLN A 220 14.20 -16.29 -15.68
C GLN A 220 15.23 -16.80 -16.72
N GLU A 221 14.85 -16.88 -17.99
CA GLU A 221 15.69 -17.36 -19.09
C GLU A 221 16.61 -16.28 -19.65
N ILE A 222 16.20 -15.02 -19.55
CA ILE A 222 16.93 -13.87 -20.09
C ILE A 222 17.23 -12.89 -18.94
N VAL A 223 18.51 -12.55 -18.81
CA VAL A 223 18.98 -11.54 -17.86
C VAL A 223 18.95 -10.17 -18.54
N TYR A 224 18.32 -9.20 -17.88
CA TYR A 224 18.33 -7.80 -18.31
C TYR A 224 19.49 -7.07 -17.64
N GLY A 225 20.25 -6.29 -18.40
CA GLY A 225 21.43 -5.58 -17.87
C GLY A 225 21.05 -4.43 -16.93
N GLN A 226 20.23 -3.49 -17.40
CA GLN A 226 19.92 -2.26 -16.67
C GLN A 226 18.42 -1.92 -16.68
N LYS A 227 17.57 -2.92 -16.78
CA LYS A 227 16.13 -2.72 -16.79
C LYS A 227 15.63 -2.37 -15.38
N HIS A 228 14.89 -1.30 -15.28
CA HIS A 228 14.27 -0.88 -14.02
C HIS A 228 12.91 -0.23 -14.26
N ARG A 229 12.11 -0.18 -13.21
CA ARG A 229 10.90 0.65 -13.12
C ARG A 229 11.14 1.75 -12.12
N LYS A 230 10.71 2.95 -12.45
CA LYS A 230 10.74 4.10 -11.55
C LYS A 230 9.42 4.84 -11.67
N GLY A 231 8.86 5.23 -10.54
CA GLY A 231 7.63 5.99 -10.50
C GLY A 231 7.60 6.94 -9.32
N HIS A 232 6.92 8.06 -9.49
CA HIS A 232 6.59 8.96 -8.40
C HIS A 232 5.18 9.49 -8.64
N SER A 233 4.52 9.84 -7.57
CA SER A 233 3.17 10.40 -7.59
C SER A 233 3.03 11.43 -6.49
N LEU A 234 2.27 12.48 -6.77
CA LEU A 234 1.85 13.49 -5.79
C LEU A 234 0.35 13.74 -5.99
N MET A 235 -0.43 13.43 -4.98
CA MET A 235 -1.88 13.61 -4.99
C MET A 235 -2.31 14.54 -3.86
N PRO A 236 -2.83 15.73 -4.16
CA PRO A 236 -3.52 16.54 -3.16
C PRO A 236 -4.89 15.94 -2.83
N SER A 237 -5.36 16.15 -1.62
CA SER A 237 -6.70 15.75 -1.18
C SER A 237 -7.32 16.81 -0.30
N LEU A 238 -8.65 16.87 -0.30
CA LEU A 238 -9.45 17.72 0.56
C LEU A 238 -10.54 16.84 1.20
N GLU A 239 -10.59 16.84 2.52
CA GLU A 239 -11.64 16.16 3.26
C GLU A 239 -12.48 17.20 4.01
N TYR A 240 -13.78 17.17 3.81
CA TYR A 240 -14.73 17.95 4.62
C TYR A 240 -15.83 17.03 5.11
N SER A 241 -16.15 17.14 6.39
CA SER A 241 -17.33 16.48 6.94
C SER A 241 -18.04 17.35 7.95
N LYS A 242 -19.38 17.31 7.90
CA LYS A 242 -20.24 17.97 8.85
C LYS A 242 -21.53 17.18 9.04
N GLN A 243 -21.81 16.79 10.27
CA GLN A 243 -23.08 16.21 10.68
C GLN A 243 -24.06 17.32 11.04
N ASN A 244 -25.34 17.11 10.66
CA ASN A 244 -26.44 18.05 10.93
C ASN A 244 -26.13 19.49 10.44
N LEU A 245 -25.64 19.64 9.20
CA LEU A 245 -25.10 20.91 8.69
C LEU A 245 -26.09 22.09 8.80
N PHE A 246 -27.33 21.92 8.35
CA PHE A 246 -28.37 22.96 8.43
C PHE A 246 -29.62 22.48 9.19
N THR A 247 -29.90 21.18 9.09
CA THR A 247 -31.03 20.53 9.73
C THR A 247 -30.59 19.21 10.34
N LYS A 248 -31.31 18.78 11.39
CA LYS A 248 -31.03 17.48 12.02
C LYS A 248 -31.20 16.34 10.99
N GLY A 249 -30.17 15.55 10.82
CA GLY A 249 -30.14 14.43 9.89
C GLY A 249 -29.54 14.73 8.50
N LEU A 250 -29.15 15.99 8.23
CA LEU A 250 -28.40 16.31 6.99
C LEU A 250 -26.89 16.25 7.25
N ASP A 251 -26.27 15.16 6.84
CA ASP A 251 -24.83 14.96 6.94
C ASP A 251 -24.18 15.18 5.58
N VAL A 252 -23.08 15.93 5.56
CA VAL A 252 -22.30 16.21 4.34
C VAL A 252 -20.91 15.67 4.52
N VAL A 253 -20.45 14.91 3.55
CA VAL A 253 -19.07 14.41 3.42
C VAL A 253 -18.59 14.68 2.00
N LEU A 254 -17.45 15.34 1.88
CA LEU A 254 -16.74 15.59 0.63
C LEU A 254 -15.31 15.04 0.77
N THR A 255 -14.84 14.33 -0.21
CA THR A 255 -13.46 13.81 -0.32
C THR A 255 -12.95 14.00 -1.74
#